data_3aa0336fa663d3dd6815161f94245371
#
_entry.id   3aa0336fa663d3dd6815161f94245371
#
_cell.length_a   1.000
_cell.length_b   1.000
_cell.length_c   1.000
_cell.angle_alpha   90.00
_cell.angle_beta   90.00
_cell.angle_gamma   90.00
#
_symmetry.space_group_name_H-M   'P 1'
#
loop_
_entity.id
_entity.type
_entity.pdbx_description
1 polymer ?
#
loop_
_entity_poly.entity_id
_entity_poly.type
_entity_poly.pdbx_seq_one_letter_code
_entity_poly.pdbx_strand_id
1 'polypeptide(L)'
;VIQSPQPGASIEIHLFAHNPPPPASVSGVKNRRKAAIVRAHFAMQYSHMPREKRSILVTSALPYANGPLHLGHMLEQVQTDIWVRFQRSRGHECLYVCADDAHGTAIMLSAEKLGITPQEQIDRIHAAHRRDSEAFLISFDNFYTTHSAENRQWCEYIYARLKANGHIAEREITQSYDPEKGLFLADRFIKGTCPRCRAPDQYGDNCEACGATYTPAELIDPVSALSGARPVEKASRHFFFRLPAFADMLRDWIGSGTLQPQIANKLREWTDTELHEWDISRDAPYFGFEIPGENNKYFYVWLDAPIGYMGSFQDYCTRTGTDFDRFWRPGHDTELYHFIGKDIVNFHGLFWPAMLHSAGLRAPSGIFAHGFLTVNGTKMSKSRGTFINASTYLEHLDAEYLRYYFAAKLGAGVDDIDLNLEDFVQRVNADVVGKVVNIASRCAGFLRKGFNSRLASSCSEPELLQTFIAAGDDIAARYESREFSKAVRDIIALADRANQYIDQHKPWVLAKDPANADQVHAVCSTGINLFRVLMIYLKPVLPRMADKAETFLQTSLDWTALEQTLLDHELQAFTPLLTRIDAKQVAAILDAER
;
A
#
# COMPACT_ATOMS: atom_id res chain seq x y z
N VAL A 1 1.22 -28.10 -8.89
CA VAL A 1 2.11 -27.33 -9.77
C VAL A 1 1.21 -26.41 -10.58
N ILE A 2 1.12 -25.15 -10.21
CA ILE A 2 0.37 -24.14 -10.98
C ILE A 2 1.37 -23.50 -11.91
N GLN A 3 1.31 -23.83 -13.19
CA GLN A 3 2.07 -23.12 -14.22
C GLN A 3 1.48 -21.71 -14.38
N SER A 4 2.30 -20.71 -14.11
CA SER A 4 2.00 -19.33 -14.50
C SER A 4 2.19 -19.18 -16.01
N PRO A 5 1.28 -18.50 -16.74
CA PRO A 5 1.49 -18.17 -18.14
C PRO A 5 2.63 -17.17 -18.30
N GLN A 6 3.40 -17.35 -19.34
CA GLN A 6 4.63 -16.66 -19.71
C GLN A 6 4.45 -15.16 -19.94
N PRO A 7 5.41 -14.31 -19.58
CA PRO A 7 5.59 -13.01 -20.16
C PRO A 7 6.58 -13.09 -21.32
N GLY A 8 6.13 -12.96 -22.56
CA GLY A 8 7.01 -12.89 -23.70
C GLY A 8 6.34 -13.13 -25.04
N ALA A 9 5.44 -12.25 -25.45
CA ALA A 9 5.11 -12.06 -26.85
C ALA A 9 5.24 -10.58 -27.16
N SER A 10 6.30 -10.24 -27.87
CA SER A 10 6.48 -8.93 -28.51
C SER A 10 5.40 -8.78 -29.58
N ILE A 11 4.47 -7.86 -29.37
CA ILE A 11 3.49 -7.47 -30.39
C ILE A 11 4.13 -6.33 -31.17
N GLU A 12 4.46 -6.60 -32.43
CA GLU A 12 4.79 -5.57 -33.42
C GLU A 12 3.56 -4.67 -33.63
N ILE A 13 3.74 -3.39 -33.37
CA ILE A 13 2.74 -2.36 -33.63
C ILE A 13 2.81 -1.99 -35.12
N HIS A 14 1.84 -2.44 -35.89
CA HIS A 14 1.61 -1.88 -37.23
C HIS A 14 0.97 -0.50 -37.09
N LEU A 15 1.75 0.51 -37.52
CA LEU A 15 1.30 1.89 -37.73
C LEU A 15 0.22 1.93 -38.81
N PHE A 16 -1.03 2.23 -38.44
CA PHE A 16 -2.04 2.67 -39.39
C PHE A 16 -2.06 4.18 -39.53
N ALA A 17 -2.08 4.60 -40.78
CA ALA A 17 -2.00 5.96 -41.24
C ALA A 17 -3.16 6.85 -40.75
N HIS A 18 -2.82 8.11 -40.48
CA HIS A 18 -3.73 9.20 -40.14
C HIS A 18 -4.76 9.48 -41.22
N ASN A 19 -6.05 9.48 -40.83
CA ASN A 19 -7.09 10.30 -41.49
C ASN A 19 -7.49 11.44 -40.52
N PRO A 20 -7.62 12.68 -41.02
CA PRO A 20 -8.01 13.81 -40.17
C PRO A 20 -9.49 13.73 -39.78
N PRO A 21 -9.85 14.22 -38.54
CA PRO A 21 -11.24 14.21 -38.08
C PRO A 21 -12.09 15.27 -38.83
N PRO A 22 -13.41 15.04 -38.98
CA PRO A 22 -14.31 16.01 -39.57
C PRO A 22 -14.53 17.22 -38.65
N PRO A 23 -14.95 18.39 -39.19
CA PRO A 23 -15.07 19.63 -38.43
C PRO A 23 -16.18 19.54 -37.36
N ALA A 24 -15.88 20.05 -36.16
CA ALA A 24 -16.75 20.05 -35.01
C ALA A 24 -18.02 20.90 -35.26
N SER A 25 -19.20 20.29 -35.13
CA SER A 25 -20.49 20.97 -35.20
C SER A 25 -20.76 21.81 -33.92
N VAL A 26 -21.36 22.99 -34.11
CA VAL A 26 -21.65 24.03 -33.09
C VAL A 26 -22.63 23.57 -31.99
N SER A 27 -23.17 22.35 -32.04
CA SER A 27 -24.10 21.78 -31.04
C SER A 27 -23.42 21.32 -29.74
N GLY A 28 -22.09 21.10 -29.73
CA GLY A 28 -21.37 20.59 -28.56
C GLY A 28 -21.20 21.59 -27.39
N VAL A 29 -21.25 22.90 -27.65
CA VAL A 29 -21.01 23.94 -26.63
C VAL A 29 -22.24 24.15 -25.75
N LYS A 30 -23.45 24.05 -26.30
CA LYS A 30 -24.70 24.19 -25.51
C LYS A 30 -24.93 23.00 -24.56
N ASN A 31 -24.53 21.79 -24.95
CA ASN A 31 -24.66 20.61 -24.11
C ASN A 31 -23.61 20.56 -22.97
N ARG A 32 -22.40 21.07 -23.20
CA ARG A 32 -21.38 21.18 -22.12
C ARG A 32 -21.77 22.22 -21.06
N ARG A 33 -22.38 23.35 -21.43
CA ARG A 33 -22.91 24.33 -20.46
C ARG A 33 -24.09 23.80 -19.66
N LYS A 34 -25.03 23.09 -20.27
CA LYS A 34 -26.14 22.43 -19.54
C LYS A 34 -25.64 21.35 -18.59
N ALA A 35 -24.68 20.53 -19.00
CA ALA A 35 -24.06 19.51 -18.13
C ALA A 35 -23.26 20.14 -16.97
N ALA A 36 -22.59 21.27 -17.19
CA ALA A 36 -21.89 22.03 -16.13
C ALA A 36 -22.87 22.65 -15.13
N ILE A 37 -23.99 23.22 -15.60
CA ILE A 37 -25.04 23.80 -14.74
C ILE A 37 -25.77 22.72 -13.93
N VAL A 38 -26.05 21.56 -14.54
CA VAL A 38 -26.66 20.42 -13.84
C VAL A 38 -25.67 19.83 -12.82
N ARG A 39 -24.37 19.74 -13.14
CA ARG A 39 -23.34 19.33 -12.16
C ARG A 39 -23.17 20.34 -11.03
N ALA A 40 -23.19 21.65 -11.33
CA ALA A 40 -23.12 22.69 -10.30
C ALA A 40 -24.37 22.70 -9.39
N HIS A 41 -25.57 22.46 -9.95
CA HIS A 41 -26.81 22.35 -9.18
C HIS A 41 -26.85 21.09 -8.32
N PHE A 42 -26.37 19.94 -8.85
CA PHE A 42 -26.19 18.71 -8.08
C PHE A 42 -25.10 18.88 -6.99
N ALA A 43 -23.98 19.52 -7.29
CA ALA A 43 -22.93 19.79 -6.29
C ALA A 43 -23.41 20.72 -5.16
N MET A 44 -24.19 21.76 -5.47
CA MET A 44 -24.77 22.67 -4.46
C MET A 44 -25.83 21.99 -3.58
N GLN A 45 -26.58 21.02 -4.10
CA GLN A 45 -27.63 20.33 -3.34
C GLN A 45 -27.09 19.23 -2.43
N TYR A 46 -25.87 18.72 -2.71
CA TYR A 46 -25.22 17.66 -1.93
C TYR A 46 -24.09 18.16 -1.00
N SER A 47 -23.71 19.44 -1.04
CA SER A 47 -22.63 20.00 -0.22
C SER A 47 -23.00 20.18 1.27
N HIS A 48 -24.25 20.03 1.66
CA HIS A 48 -24.74 20.27 3.02
C HIS A 48 -25.42 19.10 3.70
N MET A 49 -25.42 17.89 3.10
CA MET A 49 -25.82 16.69 3.86
C MET A 49 -24.65 16.22 4.72
N PRO A 50 -24.85 15.96 6.01
CA PRO A 50 -23.83 15.26 6.81
C PRO A 50 -23.52 13.94 6.11
N ARG A 51 -22.28 13.78 5.64
CA ARG A 51 -21.85 12.51 5.01
C ARG A 51 -22.02 11.42 6.05
N GLU A 52 -22.73 10.38 5.69
CA GLU A 52 -22.96 9.23 6.55
C GLU A 52 -21.62 8.67 7.02
N LYS A 53 -21.49 8.44 8.33
CA LYS A 53 -20.26 7.94 8.94
C LYS A 53 -20.06 6.50 8.49
N ARG A 54 -19.01 6.25 7.73
CA ARG A 54 -18.62 4.91 7.26
C ARG A 54 -17.87 4.16 8.37
N SER A 55 -18.01 2.84 8.38
CA SER A 55 -17.23 1.92 9.21
C SER A 55 -16.41 1.01 8.31
N ILE A 56 -15.10 1.17 8.36
CA ILE A 56 -14.17 0.63 7.37
C ILE A 56 -13.10 -0.21 8.07
N LEU A 57 -12.88 -1.43 7.60
CA LEU A 57 -11.72 -2.25 7.96
C LEU A 57 -10.76 -2.30 6.76
N VAL A 58 -9.51 -1.97 7.00
CA VAL A 58 -8.45 -1.94 5.99
C VAL A 58 -7.35 -2.90 6.40
N THR A 59 -6.82 -3.61 5.42
CA THR A 59 -5.62 -4.43 5.59
C THR A 59 -4.60 -4.12 4.50
N SER A 60 -3.33 -4.31 4.78
CA SER A 60 -2.27 -4.41 3.77
C SER A 60 -1.70 -5.83 3.73
N ALA A 61 -1.09 -6.22 2.62
CA ALA A 61 -0.47 -7.54 2.50
C ALA A 61 0.53 -7.78 3.65
N LEU A 62 0.54 -9.02 4.13
CA LEU A 62 1.39 -9.41 5.23
C LEU A 62 2.84 -9.55 4.77
N PRO A 63 3.79 -8.81 5.36
CA PRO A 63 5.19 -9.03 5.08
C PRO A 63 5.63 -10.42 5.56
N TYR A 64 6.43 -11.11 4.76
CA TYR A 64 6.91 -12.44 5.09
C TYR A 64 8.05 -12.37 6.12
N ALA A 65 7.90 -13.09 7.24
CA ALA A 65 8.82 -13.03 8.39
C ALA A 65 10.16 -13.77 8.19
N ASN A 66 10.68 -13.77 6.96
CA ASN A 66 11.98 -14.37 6.62
C ASN A 66 13.14 -13.37 6.53
N GLY A 67 12.89 -12.09 6.71
CA GLY A 67 13.89 -11.03 6.65
C GLY A 67 13.33 -9.64 6.97
N PRO A 68 14.19 -8.59 7.05
CA PRO A 68 13.76 -7.24 7.37
C PRO A 68 12.85 -6.63 6.28
N LEU A 69 12.09 -5.61 6.67
CA LEU A 69 11.34 -4.80 5.71
C LEU A 69 12.28 -4.03 4.78
N HIS A 70 11.88 -3.91 3.53
CA HIS A 70 12.55 -3.07 2.52
C HIS A 70 11.58 -2.02 1.97
N LEU A 71 12.09 -1.06 1.20
CA LEU A 71 11.27 0.07 0.70
C LEU A 71 10.07 -0.37 -0.15
N GLY A 72 10.10 -1.57 -0.76
CA GLY A 72 8.93 -2.13 -1.47
C GLY A 72 7.77 -2.43 -0.52
N HIS A 73 8.03 -2.99 0.68
CA HIS A 73 7.01 -3.16 1.70
C HIS A 73 6.50 -1.80 2.22
N MET A 74 7.41 -0.83 2.35
CA MET A 74 7.03 0.53 2.78
C MET A 74 6.14 1.22 1.76
N LEU A 75 6.30 0.98 0.46
CA LEU A 75 5.40 1.52 -0.57
C LEU A 75 3.94 1.12 -0.30
N GLU A 76 3.70 -0.16 -0.03
CA GLU A 76 2.37 -0.69 0.27
C GLU A 76 1.81 -0.13 1.57
N GLN A 77 2.59 -0.21 2.66
CA GLN A 77 2.14 0.26 3.97
C GLN A 77 1.88 1.77 3.98
N VAL A 78 2.73 2.57 3.33
CA VAL A 78 2.55 4.03 3.21
C VAL A 78 1.32 4.37 2.37
N GLN A 79 1.12 3.69 1.24
CA GLN A 79 -0.07 3.89 0.40
C GLN A 79 -1.36 3.63 1.19
N THR A 80 -1.39 2.52 1.92
CA THR A 80 -2.52 2.13 2.77
C THR A 80 -2.75 3.15 3.88
N ASP A 81 -1.70 3.53 4.60
CA ASP A 81 -1.76 4.47 5.73
C ASP A 81 -2.24 5.87 5.30
N ILE A 82 -1.80 6.36 4.13
CA ILE A 82 -2.30 7.63 3.58
C ILE A 82 -3.82 7.56 3.38
N TRP A 83 -4.33 6.49 2.81
CA TRP A 83 -5.77 6.31 2.59
C TRP A 83 -6.53 6.20 3.91
N VAL A 84 -6.01 5.43 4.87
CA VAL A 84 -6.59 5.27 6.22
C VAL A 84 -6.64 6.62 6.95
N ARG A 85 -5.53 7.36 6.99
CA ARG A 85 -5.47 8.70 7.62
C ARG A 85 -6.44 9.68 6.97
N PHE A 86 -6.57 9.63 5.65
CA PHE A 86 -7.56 10.42 4.95
C PHE A 86 -8.99 10.07 5.40
N GLN A 87 -9.36 8.79 5.47
CA GLN A 87 -10.70 8.38 5.94
C GLN A 87 -10.97 8.85 7.37
N ARG A 88 -10.00 8.67 8.27
CA ARG A 88 -10.09 9.14 9.66
C ARG A 88 -10.26 10.66 9.76
N SER A 89 -9.51 11.42 8.97
CA SER A 89 -9.61 12.88 8.93
C SER A 89 -10.97 13.38 8.43
N ARG A 90 -11.68 12.55 7.65
CA ARG A 90 -13.07 12.77 7.20
C ARG A 90 -14.11 12.43 8.26
N GLY A 91 -13.71 11.90 9.42
CA GLY A 91 -14.59 11.53 10.53
C GLY A 91 -15.16 10.11 10.43
N HIS A 92 -14.67 9.28 9.50
CA HIS A 92 -15.07 7.87 9.39
C HIS A 92 -14.39 7.02 10.48
N GLU A 93 -15.06 5.94 10.90
CA GLU A 93 -14.44 4.86 11.65
C GLU A 93 -13.61 4.03 10.67
N CYS A 94 -12.30 4.10 10.76
CA CYS A 94 -11.41 3.40 9.84
C CYS A 94 -10.33 2.67 10.64
N LEU A 95 -10.44 1.34 10.68
CA LEU A 95 -9.53 0.44 11.38
C LEU A 95 -8.50 -0.11 10.39
N TYR A 96 -7.25 -0.15 10.79
CA TYR A 96 -6.17 -0.67 9.96
C TYR A 96 -5.42 -1.76 10.69
N VAL A 97 -5.53 -3.01 10.20
CA VAL A 97 -4.85 -4.16 10.77
C VAL A 97 -3.92 -4.82 9.76
N CYS A 98 -2.82 -5.36 10.25
CA CYS A 98 -1.87 -6.14 9.49
C CYS A 98 -1.24 -7.22 10.38
N ALA A 99 -0.43 -8.10 9.81
CA ALA A 99 0.31 -9.10 10.56
C ALA A 99 1.59 -9.48 9.79
N ASP A 100 2.49 -10.20 10.44
CA ASP A 100 3.56 -10.93 9.76
C ASP A 100 3.04 -12.26 9.23
N ASP A 101 3.40 -12.63 8.00
CA ASP A 101 3.28 -13.97 7.46
C ASP A 101 4.45 -14.82 8.01
N ALA A 102 4.15 -15.68 8.98
CA ALA A 102 5.15 -16.28 9.87
C ALA A 102 5.39 -17.79 9.62
N HIS A 103 4.84 -18.38 8.57
CA HIS A 103 4.94 -19.82 8.33
C HIS A 103 5.74 -20.19 7.07
N GLY A 104 6.09 -21.45 6.95
CA GLY A 104 6.66 -22.04 5.74
C GLY A 104 8.12 -22.51 5.86
N THR A 105 8.54 -23.26 4.84
CA THR A 105 9.87 -23.87 4.76
C THR A 105 11.00 -22.84 4.75
N ALA A 106 10.81 -21.67 4.14
CA ALA A 106 11.85 -20.64 4.08
C ALA A 106 12.21 -20.08 5.46
N ILE A 107 11.26 -19.99 6.38
CA ILE A 107 11.49 -19.59 7.78
C ILE A 107 12.32 -20.65 8.51
N MET A 108 11.95 -21.93 8.35
CA MET A 108 12.73 -23.05 8.93
C MET A 108 14.19 -23.02 8.48
N LEU A 109 14.40 -22.89 7.17
CA LEU A 109 15.74 -22.88 6.59
C LEU A 109 16.56 -21.64 7.00
N SER A 110 15.89 -20.49 7.14
CA SER A 110 16.52 -19.28 7.64
C SER A 110 16.94 -19.42 9.10
N ALA A 111 16.08 -19.98 9.93
CA ALA A 111 16.37 -20.25 11.34
C ALA A 111 17.52 -21.28 11.50
N GLU A 112 17.50 -22.37 10.73
CA GLU A 112 18.58 -23.38 10.71
C GLU A 112 19.94 -22.74 10.39
N LYS A 113 20.02 -21.88 9.38
CA LYS A 113 21.25 -21.16 9.00
C LYS A 113 21.78 -20.25 10.12
N LEU A 114 20.88 -19.69 10.92
CA LEU A 114 21.22 -18.82 12.05
C LEU A 114 21.49 -19.60 13.34
N GLY A 115 21.24 -20.92 13.36
CA GLY A 115 21.37 -21.78 14.55
C GLY A 115 20.36 -21.45 15.65
N ILE A 116 19.16 -20.98 15.27
CA ILE A 116 18.05 -20.65 16.18
C ILE A 116 16.79 -21.42 15.80
N THR A 117 15.78 -21.37 16.67
CA THR A 117 14.47 -21.97 16.36
C THR A 117 13.66 -21.09 15.40
N PRO A 118 12.72 -21.68 14.61
CA PRO A 118 11.79 -20.90 13.81
C PRO A 118 10.98 -19.88 14.64
N GLN A 119 10.61 -20.23 15.87
CA GLN A 119 9.91 -19.30 16.78
C GLN A 119 10.78 -18.08 17.11
N GLU A 120 12.03 -18.29 17.50
CA GLU A 120 12.97 -17.18 17.77
C GLU A 120 13.19 -16.31 16.52
N GLN A 121 13.21 -16.92 15.34
CA GLN A 121 13.33 -16.20 14.07
C GLN A 121 12.15 -15.25 13.87
N ILE A 122 10.91 -15.75 13.94
CA ILE A 122 9.72 -14.94 13.71
C ILE A 122 9.54 -13.86 14.79
N ASP A 123 9.86 -14.16 16.05
CA ASP A 123 9.76 -13.18 17.15
C ASP A 123 10.73 -11.99 16.93
N ARG A 124 11.96 -12.26 16.49
CA ARG A 124 12.94 -11.23 16.16
C ARG A 124 12.51 -10.38 14.98
N ILE A 125 12.00 -11.02 13.94
CA ILE A 125 11.55 -10.32 12.72
C ILE A 125 10.30 -9.50 13.03
N HIS A 126 9.34 -10.05 13.78
CA HIS A 126 8.15 -9.31 14.21
C HIS A 126 8.50 -8.01 14.95
N ALA A 127 9.41 -8.08 15.89
CA ALA A 127 9.87 -6.91 16.63
C ALA A 127 10.54 -5.86 15.71
N ALA A 128 11.30 -6.31 14.69
CA ALA A 128 11.91 -5.43 13.70
C ALA A 128 10.86 -4.80 12.76
N HIS A 129 9.94 -5.58 12.21
CA HIS A 129 8.88 -5.11 11.33
C HIS A 129 8.00 -4.07 12.02
N ARG A 130 7.59 -4.34 13.26
CA ARG A 130 6.81 -3.39 14.05
C ARG A 130 7.54 -2.07 14.27
N ARG A 131 8.80 -2.12 14.73
CA ARG A 131 9.63 -0.93 14.94
C ARG A 131 9.79 -0.10 13.67
N ASP A 132 10.10 -0.76 12.55
CA ASP A 132 10.36 -0.08 11.29
C ASP A 132 9.07 0.55 10.73
N SER A 133 7.92 -0.15 10.82
CA SER A 133 6.61 0.39 10.43
C SER A 133 6.20 1.59 11.31
N GLU A 134 6.38 1.51 12.64
CA GLU A 134 6.12 2.62 13.55
C GLU A 134 7.01 3.83 13.22
N ALA A 135 8.29 3.61 12.90
CA ALA A 135 9.22 4.68 12.51
C ALA A 135 8.86 5.32 11.16
N PHE A 136 8.23 4.56 10.23
CA PHE A 136 7.64 5.08 9.01
C PHE A 136 6.26 5.74 9.22
N LEU A 137 5.83 5.86 10.48
CA LEU A 137 4.56 6.50 10.88
C LEU A 137 3.32 5.75 10.37
N ILE A 138 3.41 4.46 10.20
CA ILE A 138 2.26 3.62 9.83
C ILE A 138 1.35 3.48 11.05
N SER A 139 0.07 3.81 10.90
CA SER A 139 -0.91 3.92 11.99
C SER A 139 -1.78 2.68 12.13
N PHE A 140 -1.16 1.49 12.26
CA PHE A 140 -1.89 0.27 12.54
C PHE A 140 -2.67 0.38 13.88
N ASP A 141 -3.93 -0.08 13.89
CA ASP A 141 -4.68 -0.37 15.12
C ASP A 141 -4.25 -1.71 15.72
N ASN A 142 -3.82 -2.63 14.84
CA ASN A 142 -3.14 -3.87 15.24
C ASN A 142 -2.13 -4.34 14.20
N PHE A 143 -0.92 -4.66 14.65
CA PHE A 143 0.09 -5.38 13.86
C PHE A 143 0.43 -6.68 14.61
N TYR A 144 0.08 -7.82 14.03
CA TYR A 144 0.08 -9.12 14.70
C TYR A 144 0.94 -10.15 13.97
N THR A 145 0.64 -11.45 14.12
CA THR A 145 1.36 -12.54 13.44
C THR A 145 0.38 -13.64 13.03
N THR A 146 0.66 -14.30 11.90
CA THR A 146 -0.10 -15.51 11.52
C THR A 146 0.18 -16.69 12.46
N HIS A 147 1.33 -16.69 13.18
CA HIS A 147 1.62 -17.71 14.19
C HIS A 147 0.98 -17.38 15.54
N SER A 148 -0.36 -17.38 15.57
CA SER A 148 -1.18 -17.04 16.74
C SER A 148 -2.34 -18.01 16.94
N ALA A 149 -2.88 -18.03 18.16
CA ALA A 149 -4.04 -18.85 18.49
C ALA A 149 -5.29 -18.43 17.69
N GLU A 150 -5.47 -17.14 17.51
CA GLU A 150 -6.58 -16.54 16.76
C GLU A 150 -6.53 -16.96 15.29
N ASN A 151 -5.35 -16.88 14.67
CA ASN A 151 -5.18 -17.31 13.28
C ASN A 151 -5.38 -18.82 13.12
N ARG A 152 -4.85 -19.63 14.04
CA ARG A 152 -5.08 -21.08 14.04
C ARG A 152 -6.57 -21.40 14.10
N GLN A 153 -7.31 -20.75 15.01
CA GLN A 153 -8.75 -20.95 15.15
C GLN A 153 -9.50 -20.64 13.85
N TRP A 154 -9.14 -19.56 13.16
CA TRP A 154 -9.76 -19.20 11.91
C TRP A 154 -9.36 -20.13 10.76
N CYS A 155 -8.12 -20.61 10.71
CA CYS A 155 -7.69 -21.62 9.73
C CYS A 155 -8.48 -22.92 9.91
N GLU A 156 -8.61 -23.40 11.14
CA GLU A 156 -9.37 -24.61 11.46
C GLU A 156 -10.86 -24.43 11.15
N TYR A 157 -11.45 -23.25 11.48
CA TYR A 157 -12.84 -22.95 11.16
C TYR A 157 -13.10 -22.95 9.64
N ILE A 158 -12.30 -22.21 8.87
CA ILE A 158 -12.45 -22.13 7.41
C ILE A 158 -12.27 -23.52 6.80
N TYR A 159 -11.23 -24.25 7.16
CA TYR A 159 -10.98 -25.62 6.66
C TYR A 159 -12.15 -26.55 6.96
N ALA A 160 -12.69 -26.53 8.19
CA ALA A 160 -13.83 -27.36 8.56
C ALA A 160 -15.07 -27.04 7.71
N ARG A 161 -15.31 -25.74 7.42
CA ARG A 161 -16.41 -25.31 6.55
C ARG A 161 -16.19 -25.75 5.11
N LEU A 162 -14.98 -25.60 4.56
CA LEU A 162 -14.62 -26.07 3.21
C LEU A 162 -14.84 -27.58 3.09
N LYS A 163 -14.40 -28.35 4.09
CA LYS A 163 -14.53 -29.82 4.13
C LYS A 163 -16.00 -30.26 4.23
N ALA A 164 -16.77 -29.64 5.12
CA ALA A 164 -18.20 -29.92 5.31
C ALA A 164 -19.02 -29.62 4.04
N ASN A 165 -18.64 -28.61 3.27
CA ASN A 165 -19.30 -28.22 2.01
C ASN A 165 -18.80 -29.02 0.80
N GLY A 166 -17.90 -30.01 0.98
CA GLY A 166 -17.39 -30.86 -0.09
C GLY A 166 -16.37 -30.16 -1.01
N HIS A 167 -15.77 -29.05 -0.57
CA HIS A 167 -14.81 -28.26 -1.37
C HIS A 167 -13.35 -28.64 -1.11
N ILE A 168 -13.09 -29.73 -0.37
CA ILE A 168 -11.76 -30.32 -0.20
C ILE A 168 -11.72 -31.67 -0.92
N ALA A 169 -10.74 -31.84 -1.80
CA ALA A 169 -10.40 -33.11 -2.43
C ALA A 169 -9.11 -33.66 -1.84
N GLU A 170 -9.00 -34.99 -1.81
CA GLU A 170 -7.81 -35.68 -1.36
C GLU A 170 -7.23 -36.48 -2.55
N ARG A 171 -5.91 -36.39 -2.76
CA ARG A 171 -5.21 -37.16 -3.80
C ARG A 171 -3.80 -37.50 -3.36
N GLU A 172 -3.32 -38.64 -3.84
CA GLU A 172 -1.91 -38.95 -3.79
C GLU A 172 -1.18 -38.29 -4.97
N ILE A 173 -0.10 -37.56 -4.68
CA ILE A 173 0.78 -36.95 -5.68
C ILE A 173 2.22 -37.40 -5.45
N THR A 174 2.99 -37.41 -6.52
CA THR A 174 4.43 -37.71 -6.48
C THR A 174 5.20 -36.41 -6.53
N GLN A 175 6.14 -36.22 -5.59
CA GLN A 175 6.96 -35.01 -5.49
C GLN A 175 8.44 -35.39 -5.26
N SER A 176 9.33 -34.47 -5.64
CA SER A 176 10.76 -34.60 -5.34
C SER A 176 11.01 -34.51 -3.83
N TYR A 177 11.79 -35.41 -3.31
CA TYR A 177 12.12 -35.58 -1.90
C TYR A 177 13.64 -35.61 -1.70
N ASP A 178 14.14 -34.88 -0.73
CA ASP A 178 15.53 -34.90 -0.30
C ASP A 178 15.72 -35.99 0.75
N PRO A 179 16.44 -37.10 0.43
CA PRO A 179 16.60 -38.18 1.39
C PRO A 179 17.53 -37.86 2.55
N GLU A 180 18.45 -36.90 2.40
CA GLU A 180 19.38 -36.49 3.46
C GLU A 180 18.73 -35.48 4.44
N LYS A 181 17.98 -34.54 3.94
CA LYS A 181 17.24 -33.56 4.76
C LYS A 181 15.91 -34.12 5.26
N GLY A 182 15.40 -35.16 4.67
CA GLY A 182 14.13 -35.78 5.06
C GLY A 182 12.90 -34.92 4.74
N LEU A 183 12.94 -34.11 3.67
CA LEU A 183 11.85 -33.16 3.34
C LEU A 183 11.51 -33.19 1.84
N PHE A 184 10.27 -32.82 1.52
CA PHE A 184 9.84 -32.59 0.14
C PHE A 184 10.39 -31.26 -0.36
N LEU A 185 10.86 -31.26 -1.61
CA LEU A 185 11.48 -30.10 -2.24
C LEU A 185 10.48 -29.34 -3.10
N ALA A 186 10.36 -28.03 -2.86
CA ALA A 186 9.79 -27.11 -3.84
C ALA A 186 10.75 -26.98 -5.03
N ASP A 187 10.23 -26.64 -6.21
CA ASP A 187 10.99 -26.56 -7.46
C ASP A 187 12.27 -25.70 -7.35
N ARG A 188 12.21 -24.61 -6.59
CA ARG A 188 13.35 -23.71 -6.32
C ARG A 188 14.41 -24.27 -5.36
N PHE A 189 14.12 -25.37 -4.71
CA PHE A 189 15.11 -26.10 -3.91
C PHE A 189 15.76 -27.27 -4.69
N ILE A 190 15.48 -27.35 -5.99
CA ILE A 190 16.12 -28.30 -6.91
C ILE A 190 16.92 -27.49 -7.93
N LYS A 191 18.15 -27.89 -8.15
CA LYS A 191 19.04 -27.30 -9.14
C LYS A 191 19.60 -28.39 -10.05
N GLY A 192 19.91 -27.98 -11.28
CA GLY A 192 20.50 -28.89 -12.25
C GLY A 192 20.91 -28.19 -13.53
N THR A 193 21.22 -28.96 -14.57
CA THR A 193 21.55 -28.40 -15.88
C THR A 193 20.28 -28.27 -16.73
N CYS A 194 20.08 -27.08 -17.33
CA CYS A 194 18.94 -26.83 -18.20
C CYS A 194 18.82 -27.84 -19.33
N PRO A 195 17.67 -28.49 -19.56
CA PRO A 195 17.50 -29.47 -20.61
C PRO A 195 17.59 -28.86 -22.04
N ARG A 196 17.35 -27.53 -22.16
CA ARG A 196 17.33 -26.83 -23.45
C ARG A 196 18.67 -26.20 -23.83
N CYS A 197 19.22 -25.34 -23.00
CA CYS A 197 20.45 -24.59 -23.34
C CYS A 197 21.72 -25.15 -22.69
N ARG A 198 21.60 -26.16 -21.82
CA ARG A 198 22.71 -26.80 -21.10
C ARG A 198 23.44 -25.88 -20.11
N ALA A 199 22.85 -24.75 -19.74
CA ALA A 199 23.39 -23.91 -18.67
C ALA A 199 23.34 -24.68 -17.33
N PRO A 200 24.44 -24.75 -16.55
CA PRO A 200 24.47 -25.41 -15.25
C PRO A 200 23.79 -24.53 -14.18
N ASP A 201 23.53 -25.14 -13.01
CA ASP A 201 23.02 -24.47 -11.79
C ASP A 201 21.67 -23.72 -12.00
N GLN A 202 20.78 -24.27 -12.80
CA GLN A 202 19.45 -23.73 -13.05
C GLN A 202 18.42 -24.33 -12.10
N TYR A 203 17.42 -23.53 -11.71
CA TYR A 203 16.34 -23.96 -10.82
C TYR A 203 15.36 -24.93 -11.50
N GLY A 204 14.59 -25.67 -10.68
CA GLY A 204 13.69 -26.72 -11.15
C GLY A 204 12.45 -26.25 -11.91
N ASP A 205 12.17 -24.95 -11.91
CA ASP A 205 11.00 -24.35 -12.56
C ASP A 205 11.35 -23.58 -13.85
N ASN A 206 12.57 -23.03 -13.94
CA ASN A 206 12.96 -22.20 -15.08
C ASN A 206 14.48 -22.08 -15.25
N CYS A 207 14.90 -21.71 -16.45
CA CYS A 207 16.28 -21.40 -16.77
C CYS A 207 16.52 -19.88 -16.78
N GLU A 208 17.38 -19.38 -15.90
CA GLU A 208 17.74 -17.97 -15.86
C GLU A 208 18.55 -17.52 -17.08
N ALA A 209 19.25 -18.47 -17.75
CA ALA A 209 20.08 -18.17 -18.90
C ALA A 209 19.30 -18.04 -20.22
N CYS A 210 18.28 -18.88 -20.45
CA CYS A 210 17.52 -18.89 -21.72
C CYS A 210 16.02 -18.68 -21.58
N GLY A 211 15.50 -18.50 -20.34
CA GLY A 211 14.08 -18.26 -20.07
C GLY A 211 13.16 -19.47 -20.28
N ALA A 212 13.71 -20.67 -20.56
CA ALA A 212 12.91 -21.88 -20.75
C ALA A 212 12.27 -22.33 -19.43
N THR A 213 11.02 -22.75 -19.46
CA THR A 213 10.32 -23.40 -18.35
C THR A 213 10.30 -24.92 -18.54
N TYR A 214 10.37 -25.65 -17.44
CA TYR A 214 10.38 -27.09 -17.38
C TYR A 214 9.98 -27.56 -15.97
N THR A 215 9.78 -28.84 -15.78
CA THR A 215 9.59 -29.45 -14.45
C THR A 215 10.93 -29.89 -13.86
N PRO A 216 11.06 -30.03 -12.52
CA PRO A 216 12.28 -30.55 -11.89
C PRO A 216 12.77 -31.89 -12.46
N ALA A 217 11.84 -32.75 -12.88
CA ALA A 217 12.15 -34.06 -13.48
C ALA A 217 12.83 -33.97 -14.87
N GLU A 218 12.69 -32.82 -15.55
CA GLU A 218 13.33 -32.60 -16.87
C GLU A 218 14.75 -32.04 -16.74
N LEU A 219 15.17 -31.58 -15.55
CA LEU A 219 16.55 -31.16 -15.33
C LEU A 219 17.54 -32.32 -15.51
N ILE A 220 18.68 -31.97 -16.07
CA ILE A 220 19.80 -32.93 -16.18
C ILE A 220 20.59 -32.86 -14.88
N ASP A 221 20.84 -34.04 -14.29
CA ASP A 221 21.53 -34.20 -13.00
C ASP A 221 20.97 -33.28 -11.90
N PRO A 222 19.66 -33.42 -11.56
CA PRO A 222 19.06 -32.63 -10.51
C PRO A 222 19.68 -32.96 -9.14
N VAL A 223 19.94 -31.89 -8.37
CA VAL A 223 20.42 -32.00 -6.97
C VAL A 223 19.58 -31.11 -6.06
N SER A 224 19.42 -31.50 -4.81
CA SER A 224 18.85 -30.64 -3.78
C SER A 224 19.78 -29.46 -3.53
N ALA A 225 19.24 -28.25 -3.62
CA ALA A 225 19.96 -27.03 -3.27
C ALA A 225 20.27 -26.93 -1.75
N LEU A 226 19.67 -27.82 -0.94
CA LEU A 226 19.79 -27.83 0.52
C LEU A 226 20.90 -28.78 1.01
N SER A 227 21.02 -29.96 0.41
CA SER A 227 21.98 -31.02 0.82
C SER A 227 23.01 -31.34 -0.25
N GLY A 228 22.71 -31.04 -1.52
CA GLY A 228 23.48 -31.56 -2.66
C GLY A 228 23.11 -32.99 -3.05
N ALA A 229 22.24 -33.67 -2.30
CA ALA A 229 21.80 -35.03 -2.60
C ALA A 229 20.94 -35.06 -3.88
N ARG A 230 20.93 -36.19 -4.59
CA ARG A 230 20.02 -36.42 -5.70
C ARG A 230 18.59 -36.62 -5.17
N PRO A 231 17.60 -35.80 -5.58
CA PRO A 231 16.22 -35.99 -5.16
C PRO A 231 15.68 -37.36 -5.62
N VAL A 232 14.81 -37.92 -4.81
CA VAL A 232 14.04 -39.13 -5.15
C VAL A 232 12.56 -38.79 -5.25
N GLU A 233 11.84 -39.48 -6.09
CA GLU A 233 10.39 -39.35 -6.16
C GLU A 233 9.74 -40.08 -4.99
N LYS A 234 8.81 -39.40 -4.30
CA LYS A 234 8.07 -39.94 -3.17
C LYS A 234 6.61 -39.54 -3.26
N ALA A 235 5.72 -40.52 -3.14
CA ALA A 235 4.29 -40.30 -3.10
C ALA A 235 3.85 -39.77 -1.72
N SER A 236 2.92 -38.83 -1.73
CA SER A 236 2.29 -38.31 -0.53
C SER A 236 0.84 -37.93 -0.79
N ARG A 237 -0.02 -38.11 0.23
CA ARG A 237 -1.42 -37.71 0.19
C ARG A 237 -1.52 -36.19 0.46
N HIS A 238 -2.19 -35.47 -0.44
CA HIS A 238 -2.39 -34.02 -0.35
C HIS A 238 -3.86 -33.64 -0.37
N PHE A 239 -4.15 -32.45 0.15
CA PHE A 239 -5.48 -31.85 0.23
C PHE A 239 -5.56 -30.67 -0.72
N PHE A 240 -6.63 -30.65 -1.52
CA PHE A 240 -6.82 -29.66 -2.56
C PHE A 240 -8.13 -28.90 -2.37
N PHE A 241 -8.06 -27.57 -2.43
CA PHE A 241 -9.25 -26.73 -2.50
C PHE A 241 -9.83 -26.74 -3.93
N ARG A 242 -11.11 -27.08 -4.05
CA ARG A 242 -11.82 -27.21 -5.33
C ARG A 242 -12.22 -25.86 -5.90
N LEU A 243 -11.25 -25.02 -6.27
CA LEU A 243 -11.48 -23.70 -6.85
C LEU A 243 -12.42 -23.72 -8.08
N PRO A 244 -12.40 -24.75 -8.99
CA PRO A 244 -13.34 -24.82 -10.12
C PRO A 244 -14.82 -24.78 -9.73
N ALA A 245 -15.18 -25.24 -8.52
CA ALA A 245 -16.56 -25.18 -8.03
C ALA A 245 -17.11 -23.77 -7.86
N PHE A 246 -16.25 -22.76 -7.87
CA PHE A 246 -16.60 -21.34 -7.66
C PHE A 246 -16.50 -20.50 -8.94
N ALA A 247 -16.35 -21.12 -10.12
CA ALA A 247 -16.10 -20.39 -11.37
C ALA A 247 -17.17 -19.34 -11.68
N ASP A 248 -18.45 -19.63 -11.51
CA ASP A 248 -19.54 -18.68 -11.77
C ASP A 248 -19.55 -17.55 -10.75
N MET A 249 -19.44 -17.87 -9.45
CA MET A 249 -19.32 -16.86 -8.38
C MET A 249 -18.14 -15.92 -8.60
N LEU A 250 -16.98 -16.46 -9.01
CA LEU A 250 -15.79 -15.65 -9.29
C LEU A 250 -15.96 -14.75 -10.51
N ARG A 251 -16.62 -15.22 -11.58
CA ARG A 251 -16.95 -14.36 -12.75
C ARG A 251 -17.82 -13.17 -12.34
N ASP A 252 -18.87 -13.42 -11.55
CA ASP A 252 -19.77 -12.37 -11.06
C ASP A 252 -19.01 -11.39 -10.17
N TRP A 253 -18.20 -11.90 -9.24
CA TRP A 253 -17.43 -11.06 -8.32
C TRP A 253 -16.37 -10.23 -9.04
N ILE A 254 -15.59 -10.79 -9.97
CA ILE A 254 -14.62 -10.05 -10.81
C ILE A 254 -15.33 -8.98 -11.65
N GLY A 255 -16.57 -9.22 -12.08
CA GLY A 255 -17.40 -8.30 -12.85
C GLY A 255 -18.08 -7.21 -12.04
N SER A 256 -18.09 -7.29 -10.71
CA SER A 256 -18.87 -6.42 -9.81
C SER A 256 -18.33 -4.99 -9.65
N GLY A 257 -17.11 -4.70 -10.10
CA GLY A 257 -16.44 -3.42 -9.88
C GLY A 257 -15.61 -3.33 -8.59
N THR A 258 -15.51 -4.42 -7.84
CA THR A 258 -14.71 -4.55 -6.61
C THR A 258 -13.19 -4.43 -6.88
N LEU A 259 -12.77 -4.74 -8.10
CA LEU A 259 -11.38 -4.75 -8.54
C LEU A 259 -11.07 -3.61 -9.51
N GLN A 260 -9.82 -3.17 -9.51
CA GLN A 260 -9.31 -2.27 -10.56
C GLN A 260 -9.48 -2.93 -11.95
N PRO A 261 -9.81 -2.16 -13.01
CA PRO A 261 -10.07 -2.72 -14.35
C PRO A 261 -8.92 -3.60 -14.89
N GLN A 262 -7.66 -3.21 -14.66
CA GLN A 262 -6.48 -3.98 -15.09
C GLN A 262 -6.41 -5.34 -14.39
N ILE A 263 -6.70 -5.37 -13.08
CA ILE A 263 -6.73 -6.59 -12.27
C ILE A 263 -7.90 -7.48 -12.69
N ALA A 264 -9.10 -6.90 -12.81
CA ALA A 264 -10.27 -7.65 -13.27
C ALA A 264 -10.04 -8.29 -14.64
N ASN A 265 -9.44 -7.57 -15.59
CA ASN A 265 -9.10 -8.12 -16.90
C ASN A 265 -8.10 -9.28 -16.79
N LYS A 266 -7.06 -9.14 -15.96
CA LYS A 266 -6.07 -10.20 -15.75
C LYS A 266 -6.68 -11.46 -15.12
N LEU A 267 -7.57 -11.29 -14.15
CA LEU A 267 -8.22 -12.43 -13.49
C LEU A 267 -9.27 -13.12 -14.37
N ARG A 268 -9.89 -12.40 -15.33
CA ARG A 268 -10.77 -13.02 -16.33
C ARG A 268 -10.03 -14.05 -17.19
N GLU A 269 -8.76 -13.83 -17.51
CA GLU A 269 -7.95 -14.82 -18.23
C GLU A 269 -7.95 -16.18 -17.53
N TRP A 270 -7.98 -16.22 -16.19
CA TRP A 270 -8.07 -17.45 -15.40
C TRP A 270 -9.47 -18.06 -15.42
N THR A 271 -10.52 -17.24 -15.31
CA THR A 271 -11.92 -17.72 -15.29
C THR A 271 -12.44 -18.10 -16.67
N ASP A 272 -11.82 -17.60 -17.74
CA ASP A 272 -12.13 -17.93 -19.13
C ASP A 272 -11.39 -19.20 -19.59
N THR A 273 -10.36 -19.63 -18.86
CA THR A 273 -9.69 -20.92 -19.00
C THR A 273 -10.21 -21.90 -17.94
N GLU A 274 -9.64 -23.08 -17.83
CA GLU A 274 -9.98 -24.03 -16.78
C GLU A 274 -9.29 -23.67 -15.47
N LEU A 275 -10.06 -23.35 -14.42
CA LEU A 275 -9.54 -23.22 -13.06
C LEU A 275 -9.10 -24.59 -12.54
N HIS A 276 -7.96 -24.64 -11.87
CA HIS A 276 -7.44 -25.84 -11.28
C HIS A 276 -7.62 -25.88 -9.76
N GLU A 277 -7.70 -27.10 -9.22
CA GLU A 277 -7.69 -27.30 -7.77
C GLU A 277 -6.33 -26.87 -7.19
N TRP A 278 -6.37 -26.29 -6.02
CA TRP A 278 -5.20 -25.71 -5.36
C TRP A 278 -4.76 -26.56 -4.18
N ASP A 279 -3.51 -27.01 -4.17
CA ASP A 279 -2.90 -27.76 -3.08
C ASP A 279 -2.70 -26.88 -1.84
N ILE A 280 -3.43 -27.20 -0.78
CA ILE A 280 -3.46 -26.44 0.49
C ILE A 280 -2.70 -27.13 1.61
N SER A 281 -1.98 -28.22 1.33
CA SER A 281 -1.27 -29.03 2.33
C SER A 281 0.23 -29.09 2.10
N ARG A 282 0.97 -29.33 3.17
CA ARG A 282 2.42 -29.60 3.14
C ARG A 282 2.74 -30.74 4.10
N ASP A 283 3.79 -31.50 3.76
CA ASP A 283 4.32 -32.57 4.58
C ASP A 283 5.32 -32.06 5.63
N ALA A 284 5.44 -32.80 6.74
CA ALA A 284 6.52 -32.60 7.69
C ALA A 284 7.91 -32.90 7.05
N PRO A 285 8.98 -32.20 7.49
CA PRO A 285 9.00 -31.09 8.46
C PRO A 285 8.51 -29.79 7.83
N TYR A 286 7.64 -29.09 8.53
CA TYR A 286 7.09 -27.80 8.08
C TYR A 286 6.76 -26.92 9.31
N PHE A 287 7.08 -25.65 9.26
CA PHE A 287 6.70 -24.69 10.29
C PHE A 287 5.36 -24.06 9.92
N GLY A 288 4.32 -24.40 10.65
CA GLY A 288 2.95 -23.97 10.39
C GLY A 288 1.96 -24.70 11.28
N PHE A 289 0.66 -24.60 10.99
CA PHE A 289 -0.39 -25.30 11.71
C PHE A 289 -0.68 -26.67 11.09
N GLU A 290 -0.75 -27.71 11.92
CA GLU A 290 -1.23 -29.01 11.48
C GLU A 290 -2.69 -28.96 11.05
N ILE A 291 -3.02 -29.70 10.00
CA ILE A 291 -4.40 -29.88 9.52
C ILE A 291 -5.15 -30.74 10.55
N PRO A 292 -6.31 -30.30 11.06
CA PRO A 292 -7.07 -31.04 12.07
C PRO A 292 -7.39 -32.48 11.63
N GLY A 293 -7.03 -33.44 12.49
CA GLY A 293 -7.26 -34.87 12.26
C GLY A 293 -6.24 -35.56 11.35
N GLU A 294 -5.20 -34.86 10.92
CA GLU A 294 -4.13 -35.38 10.09
C GLU A 294 -2.79 -35.36 10.84
N ASN A 295 -1.99 -36.40 10.69
CA ASN A 295 -0.67 -36.49 11.30
C ASN A 295 0.39 -36.02 10.29
N ASN A 296 1.31 -35.13 10.71
CA ASN A 296 2.42 -34.64 9.88
C ASN A 296 1.96 -33.96 8.56
N LYS A 297 0.76 -33.40 8.57
CA LYS A 297 0.22 -32.58 7.47
C LYS A 297 -0.09 -31.19 7.98
N TYR A 298 0.38 -30.18 7.27
CA TYR A 298 0.30 -28.77 7.65
C TYR A 298 -0.45 -27.97 6.60
N PHE A 299 -1.11 -26.91 7.01
CA PHE A 299 -1.65 -25.93 6.06
C PHE A 299 -0.51 -25.27 5.29
N TYR A 300 -0.72 -25.11 4.00
CA TYR A 300 0.18 -24.33 3.16
C TYR A 300 0.09 -22.85 3.54
N VAL A 301 1.23 -22.17 3.64
CA VAL A 301 1.33 -20.75 4.05
C VAL A 301 0.38 -19.82 3.30
N TRP A 302 0.13 -20.05 2.03
CA TRP A 302 -0.81 -19.23 1.24
C TRP A 302 -2.29 -19.46 1.58
N LEU A 303 -2.63 -20.51 2.33
CA LEU A 303 -3.97 -20.65 2.90
C LEU A 303 -4.08 -19.80 4.18
N ASP A 304 -3.10 -19.88 5.07
CA ASP A 304 -3.18 -19.23 6.38
C ASP A 304 -2.80 -17.74 6.34
N ALA A 305 -2.00 -17.30 5.38
CA ALA A 305 -1.60 -15.90 5.23
C ALA A 305 -2.79 -14.94 5.10
N PRO A 306 -3.73 -15.07 4.14
CA PRO A 306 -4.88 -14.17 4.07
C PRO A 306 -5.84 -14.32 5.27
N ILE A 307 -5.87 -15.48 5.93
CA ILE A 307 -6.61 -15.67 7.19
C ILE A 307 -5.97 -14.83 8.30
N GLY A 308 -4.70 -14.51 8.23
CA GLY A 308 -3.99 -13.62 9.15
C GLY A 308 -4.61 -12.24 9.31
N TYR A 309 -5.33 -11.74 8.29
CA TYR A 309 -6.15 -10.53 8.43
C TYR A 309 -7.23 -10.69 9.48
N MET A 310 -7.89 -11.86 9.49
CA MET A 310 -8.92 -12.20 10.47
C MET A 310 -8.30 -12.44 11.85
N GLY A 311 -7.17 -13.14 11.92
CA GLY A 311 -6.43 -13.39 13.17
C GLY A 311 -6.03 -12.08 13.85
N SER A 312 -5.44 -11.14 13.09
CA SER A 312 -5.08 -9.82 13.61
C SER A 312 -6.30 -9.01 14.05
N PHE A 313 -7.38 -9.02 13.28
CA PHE A 313 -8.60 -8.32 13.64
C PHE A 313 -9.29 -8.96 14.85
N GLN A 314 -9.24 -10.28 15.00
CA GLN A 314 -9.78 -10.98 16.16
C GLN A 314 -9.05 -10.59 17.45
N ASP A 315 -7.72 -10.51 17.44
CA ASP A 315 -6.96 -10.01 18.59
C ASP A 315 -7.35 -8.56 18.94
N TYR A 316 -7.46 -7.69 17.94
CA TYR A 316 -7.95 -6.33 18.13
C TYR A 316 -9.34 -6.31 18.77
N CYS A 317 -10.29 -7.09 18.26
CA CYS A 317 -11.64 -7.18 18.78
C CYS A 317 -11.68 -7.68 20.24
N THR A 318 -10.86 -8.68 20.56
CA THR A 318 -10.76 -9.22 21.94
C THR A 318 -10.27 -8.16 22.92
N ARG A 319 -9.31 -7.32 22.53
CA ARG A 319 -8.75 -6.27 23.38
C ARG A 319 -9.64 -5.04 23.53
N THR A 320 -10.42 -4.70 22.50
CA THR A 320 -11.16 -3.44 22.43
C THR A 320 -12.67 -3.60 22.66
N GLY A 321 -13.19 -4.82 22.56
CA GLY A 321 -14.64 -5.09 22.59
C GLY A 321 -15.33 -4.77 21.25
N THR A 322 -14.58 -4.55 20.17
CA THR A 322 -15.13 -4.36 18.83
C THR A 322 -15.79 -5.65 18.35
N ASP A 323 -16.93 -5.54 17.69
CA ASP A 323 -17.64 -6.70 17.14
C ASP A 323 -17.00 -7.17 15.84
N PHE A 324 -16.39 -8.37 15.87
CA PHE A 324 -15.76 -9.01 14.72
C PHE A 324 -16.76 -9.31 13.61
N ASP A 325 -17.94 -9.83 13.94
CA ASP A 325 -18.93 -10.27 12.98
C ASP A 325 -19.46 -9.11 12.12
N ARG A 326 -19.48 -7.90 12.67
CA ARG A 326 -19.87 -6.68 11.98
C ARG A 326 -19.03 -6.43 10.70
N PHE A 327 -17.78 -6.86 10.65
CA PHE A 327 -16.89 -6.65 9.51
C PHE A 327 -16.72 -7.89 8.62
N TRP A 328 -16.82 -9.10 9.18
CA TRP A 328 -16.54 -10.34 8.46
C TRP A 328 -17.78 -11.18 8.11
N ARG A 329 -18.98 -10.85 8.63
CA ARG A 329 -20.22 -11.52 8.27
C ARG A 329 -21.03 -10.71 7.26
N PRO A 330 -21.81 -11.37 6.38
CA PRO A 330 -22.75 -10.69 5.50
C PRO A 330 -23.86 -9.95 6.28
N GLY A 331 -24.45 -8.91 5.63
CA GLY A 331 -25.64 -8.22 6.18
C GLY A 331 -25.35 -6.97 7.01
N HIS A 332 -24.13 -6.47 7.00
CA HIS A 332 -23.72 -5.22 7.67
C HIS A 332 -23.26 -4.18 6.66
N ASP A 333 -23.51 -2.89 6.94
CA ASP A 333 -23.11 -1.74 6.13
C ASP A 333 -21.65 -1.31 6.36
N THR A 334 -20.78 -2.25 6.76
CA THR A 334 -19.36 -2.04 6.91
C THR A 334 -18.61 -2.32 5.61
N GLU A 335 -17.44 -1.76 5.48
CA GLU A 335 -16.59 -1.93 4.31
C GLU A 335 -15.29 -2.64 4.68
N LEU A 336 -14.77 -3.48 3.78
CA LEU A 336 -13.54 -4.23 3.96
C LEU A 336 -12.65 -4.04 2.72
N TYR A 337 -11.46 -3.48 2.91
CA TYR A 337 -10.52 -3.21 1.83
C TYR A 337 -9.17 -3.89 2.06
N HIS A 338 -8.63 -4.49 1.00
CA HIS A 338 -7.28 -5.05 0.98
C HIS A 338 -6.39 -4.23 0.05
N PHE A 339 -5.23 -3.76 0.55
CA PHE A 339 -4.17 -3.18 -0.26
C PHE A 339 -3.08 -4.23 -0.44
N ILE A 340 -2.66 -4.48 -1.68
CA ILE A 340 -1.74 -5.58 -2.01
C ILE A 340 -0.78 -5.23 -3.15
N GLY A 341 0.34 -5.93 -3.24
CA GLY A 341 1.16 -5.95 -4.43
C GLY A 341 0.48 -6.69 -5.59
N LYS A 342 0.76 -6.29 -6.83
CA LYS A 342 0.17 -6.92 -8.04
C LYS A 342 0.56 -8.39 -8.22
N ASP A 343 1.61 -8.87 -7.56
CA ASP A 343 2.11 -10.25 -7.61
C ASP A 343 1.21 -11.25 -6.89
N ILE A 344 0.41 -10.81 -5.93
CA ILE A 344 -0.48 -11.67 -5.14
C ILE A 344 -1.97 -11.50 -5.48
N VAL A 345 -2.27 -10.86 -6.62
CA VAL A 345 -3.67 -10.63 -7.04
C VAL A 345 -4.44 -11.92 -7.28
N ASN A 346 -3.78 -13.01 -7.71
CA ASN A 346 -4.43 -14.30 -7.92
C ASN A 346 -4.95 -14.89 -6.60
N PHE A 347 -4.16 -14.79 -5.52
CA PHE A 347 -4.58 -15.28 -4.20
C PHE A 347 -5.74 -14.47 -3.64
N HIS A 348 -5.66 -13.14 -3.70
CA HIS A 348 -6.70 -12.25 -3.17
C HIS A 348 -7.94 -12.13 -4.08
N GLY A 349 -7.75 -12.35 -5.39
CA GLY A 349 -8.81 -12.19 -6.38
C GLY A 349 -9.53 -13.48 -6.78
N LEU A 350 -8.99 -14.66 -6.46
CA LEU A 350 -9.60 -15.96 -6.78
C LEU A 350 -9.76 -16.81 -5.52
N PHE A 351 -8.66 -17.22 -4.89
CA PHE A 351 -8.70 -18.18 -3.77
C PHE A 351 -9.40 -17.59 -2.55
N TRP A 352 -9.02 -16.40 -2.13
CA TRP A 352 -9.56 -15.76 -0.93
C TRP A 352 -11.07 -15.53 -0.98
N PRO A 353 -11.67 -14.89 -2.00
CA PRO A 353 -13.12 -14.73 -2.07
C PRO A 353 -13.87 -16.08 -2.18
N ALA A 354 -13.30 -17.10 -2.84
CA ALA A 354 -13.89 -18.42 -2.91
C ALA A 354 -13.90 -19.14 -1.55
N MET A 355 -12.81 -19.04 -0.78
CA MET A 355 -12.73 -19.59 0.58
C MET A 355 -13.72 -18.89 1.52
N LEU A 356 -13.76 -17.56 1.49
CA LEU A 356 -14.70 -16.77 2.29
C LEU A 356 -16.16 -17.14 1.97
N HIS A 357 -16.51 -17.20 0.69
CA HIS A 357 -17.84 -17.58 0.23
C HIS A 357 -18.24 -18.97 0.75
N SER A 358 -17.36 -19.95 0.60
CA SER A 358 -17.60 -21.32 1.09
C SER A 358 -17.73 -21.38 2.61
N ALA A 359 -17.01 -20.53 3.35
CA ALA A 359 -17.08 -20.46 4.80
C ALA A 359 -18.30 -19.67 5.33
N GLY A 360 -19.11 -19.05 4.46
CA GLY A 360 -20.24 -18.19 4.82
C GLY A 360 -19.79 -16.84 5.37
N LEU A 361 -18.64 -16.35 4.92
CA LEU A 361 -18.06 -15.05 5.24
C LEU A 361 -18.21 -14.09 4.06
N ARG A 362 -18.11 -12.79 4.32
CA ARG A 362 -18.20 -11.78 3.26
C ARG A 362 -16.88 -11.64 2.50
N ALA A 363 -16.97 -11.44 1.20
CA ALA A 363 -15.84 -11.02 0.38
C ALA A 363 -15.49 -9.54 0.64
N PRO A 364 -14.26 -9.09 0.32
CA PRO A 364 -13.87 -7.69 0.43
C PRO A 364 -14.78 -6.76 -0.39
N SER A 365 -14.97 -5.53 0.10
CA SER A 365 -15.63 -4.44 -0.65
C SER A 365 -14.77 -3.93 -1.79
N GLY A 366 -13.46 -4.06 -1.67
CA GLY A 366 -12.49 -3.72 -2.71
C GLY A 366 -11.11 -4.28 -2.44
N ILE A 367 -10.39 -4.60 -3.53
CA ILE A 367 -8.97 -4.98 -3.50
C ILE A 367 -8.21 -3.97 -4.36
N PHE A 368 -7.20 -3.35 -3.77
CA PHE A 368 -6.42 -2.30 -4.38
C PHE A 368 -4.98 -2.77 -4.55
N ALA A 369 -4.61 -3.07 -5.79
CA ALA A 369 -3.26 -3.50 -6.12
C ALA A 369 -2.39 -2.34 -6.58
N HIS A 370 -1.10 -2.39 -6.25
CA HIS A 370 -0.08 -1.46 -6.73
C HIS A 370 1.02 -2.20 -7.50
N GLY A 371 1.80 -1.45 -8.30
CA GLY A 371 2.98 -1.95 -9.01
C GLY A 371 4.19 -2.15 -8.09
N PHE A 372 5.27 -2.70 -8.64
CA PHE A 372 6.53 -2.86 -7.92
C PHE A 372 7.28 -1.54 -7.75
N LEU A 373 8.15 -1.50 -6.73
CA LEU A 373 9.13 -0.44 -6.58
C LEU A 373 10.42 -0.81 -7.31
N THR A 374 10.88 0.10 -8.19
CA THR A 374 12.23 0.09 -8.75
C THR A 374 13.07 1.20 -8.13
N VAL A 375 14.38 1.09 -8.20
CA VAL A 375 15.33 2.12 -7.75
C VAL A 375 16.23 2.49 -8.92
N ASN A 376 16.18 3.76 -9.33
CA ASN A 376 16.90 4.26 -10.51
C ASN A 376 16.67 3.38 -11.76
N GLY A 377 15.41 3.04 -12.05
CA GLY A 377 14.98 2.23 -13.19
C GLY A 377 15.33 0.74 -13.10
N THR A 378 15.83 0.27 -11.96
CA THR A 378 16.26 -1.13 -11.79
C THR A 378 15.45 -1.81 -10.70
N LYS A 379 15.06 -3.08 -10.90
CA LYS A 379 14.44 -3.89 -9.83
C LYS A 379 15.37 -3.93 -8.61
N MET A 380 14.79 -3.88 -7.42
CA MET A 380 15.54 -4.05 -6.17
C MET A 380 16.23 -5.42 -6.16
N SER A 381 17.54 -5.41 -5.95
CA SER A 381 18.39 -6.61 -5.93
C SER A 381 19.57 -6.39 -5.02
N LYS A 382 19.83 -7.34 -4.09
CA LYS A 382 20.99 -7.30 -3.20
C LYS A 382 22.29 -7.33 -3.98
N SER A 383 22.37 -8.15 -5.04
CA SER A 383 23.58 -8.26 -5.88
C SER A 383 23.90 -6.99 -6.68
N ARG A 384 22.93 -6.09 -6.87
CA ARG A 384 23.09 -4.83 -7.60
C ARG A 384 23.19 -3.59 -6.69
N GLY A 385 23.09 -3.77 -5.37
CA GLY A 385 23.08 -2.66 -4.40
C GLY A 385 21.88 -1.72 -4.55
N THR A 386 20.77 -2.20 -5.14
CA THR A 386 19.51 -1.45 -5.28
C THR A 386 18.44 -1.91 -4.29
N PHE A 387 18.80 -2.83 -3.39
CA PHE A 387 17.93 -3.31 -2.32
C PHE A 387 18.16 -2.43 -1.09
N ILE A 388 17.15 -1.65 -0.71
CA ILE A 388 17.26 -0.74 0.43
C ILE A 388 16.34 -1.23 1.54
N ASN A 389 16.93 -1.55 2.69
CA ASN A 389 16.18 -1.89 3.90
C ASN A 389 15.50 -0.65 4.48
N ALA A 390 14.35 -0.85 5.11
CA ALA A 390 13.61 0.22 5.78
C ALA A 390 14.44 0.85 6.92
N SER A 391 15.11 0.02 7.72
CA SER A 391 15.99 0.48 8.80
C SER A 391 17.16 1.31 8.28
N THR A 392 17.84 0.86 7.22
CA THR A 392 18.97 1.61 6.61
C THR A 392 18.52 2.98 6.10
N TYR A 393 17.34 3.06 5.48
CA TYR A 393 16.77 4.35 5.06
C TYR A 393 16.58 5.28 6.27
N LEU A 394 16.00 4.77 7.36
CA LEU A 394 15.67 5.55 8.57
C LEU A 394 16.91 6.04 9.34
N GLU A 395 18.07 5.39 9.20
CA GLU A 395 19.33 5.84 9.78
C GLU A 395 19.85 7.15 9.15
N HIS A 396 19.43 7.44 7.91
CA HIS A 396 19.95 8.56 7.14
C HIS A 396 18.90 9.65 6.83
N LEU A 397 17.61 9.26 6.70
CA LEU A 397 16.55 10.16 6.26
C LEU A 397 15.27 10.00 7.09
N ASP A 398 14.52 11.09 7.19
CA ASP A 398 13.18 11.09 7.79
C ASP A 398 12.18 10.34 6.91
N ALA A 399 11.32 9.54 7.54
CA ALA A 399 10.26 8.78 6.88
C ALA A 399 9.33 9.66 6.03
N GLU A 400 9.06 10.91 6.46
CA GLU A 400 8.14 11.80 5.76
C GLU A 400 8.61 12.20 4.36
N TYR A 401 9.93 12.22 4.12
CA TYR A 401 10.45 12.49 2.78
C TYR A 401 10.01 11.40 1.79
N LEU A 402 10.11 10.13 2.19
CA LEU A 402 9.71 9.01 1.35
C LEU A 402 8.19 8.91 1.21
N ARG A 403 7.44 9.16 2.29
CA ARG A 403 5.97 9.24 2.26
C ARG A 403 5.49 10.26 1.24
N TYR A 404 6.08 11.45 1.24
CA TYR A 404 5.76 12.48 0.26
C TYR A 404 6.09 12.04 -1.17
N TYR A 405 7.28 11.47 -1.37
CA TYR A 405 7.69 11.01 -2.70
C TYR A 405 6.78 9.93 -3.25
N PHE A 406 6.45 8.94 -2.42
CA PHE A 406 5.50 7.89 -2.80
C PHE A 406 4.13 8.48 -3.14
N ALA A 407 3.59 9.36 -2.32
CA ALA A 407 2.32 10.03 -2.61
C ALA A 407 2.38 10.82 -3.94
N ALA A 408 3.51 11.48 -4.24
CA ALA A 408 3.68 12.23 -5.49
C ALA A 408 3.80 11.35 -6.75
N LYS A 409 4.03 10.03 -6.60
CA LYS A 409 4.14 9.07 -7.69
C LYS A 409 2.95 8.12 -7.80
N LEU A 410 2.33 7.77 -6.69
CA LEU A 410 1.25 6.77 -6.61
C LEU A 410 -0.03 7.26 -7.31
N GLY A 411 -0.57 6.40 -8.16
CA GLY A 411 -1.89 6.52 -8.77
C GLY A 411 -2.79 5.34 -8.40
N ALA A 412 -4.01 5.31 -8.95
CA ALA A 412 -4.97 4.23 -8.74
C ALA A 412 -4.67 2.97 -9.61
N GLY A 413 -3.62 2.99 -10.43
CA GLY A 413 -3.23 1.89 -11.30
C GLY A 413 -2.24 0.93 -10.68
N VAL A 414 -1.77 -0.02 -11.49
CA VAL A 414 -0.80 -1.08 -11.12
C VAL A 414 0.57 -0.89 -11.77
N ASP A 415 0.85 0.33 -12.22
CA ASP A 415 2.13 0.66 -12.83
C ASP A 415 3.26 0.63 -11.80
N ASP A 416 4.44 0.19 -12.23
CA ASP A 416 5.63 0.19 -11.39
C ASP A 416 6.06 1.63 -11.08
N ILE A 417 6.56 1.84 -9.87
CA ILE A 417 7.00 3.14 -9.37
C ILE A 417 8.52 3.14 -9.28
N ASP A 418 9.14 4.14 -9.88
CA ASP A 418 10.59 4.32 -9.77
C ASP A 418 10.96 5.33 -8.68
N LEU A 419 11.73 4.88 -7.71
CA LEU A 419 12.45 5.74 -6.78
C LEU A 419 13.73 6.22 -7.46
N ASN A 420 13.58 7.27 -8.28
CA ASN A 420 14.73 8.00 -8.78
C ASN A 420 15.26 8.92 -7.68
N LEU A 421 16.46 8.65 -7.20
CA LEU A 421 17.01 9.31 -6.01
C LEU A 421 17.30 10.80 -6.22
N GLU A 422 17.61 11.23 -7.43
CA GLU A 422 17.81 12.65 -7.78
C GLU A 422 16.46 13.41 -7.80
N ASP A 423 15.44 12.86 -8.49
CA ASP A 423 14.07 13.39 -8.48
C ASP A 423 13.48 13.42 -7.07
N PHE A 424 13.80 12.42 -6.24
CA PHE A 424 13.38 12.38 -4.84
C PHE A 424 13.89 13.58 -4.04
N VAL A 425 15.20 13.86 -4.07
CA VAL A 425 15.80 15.01 -3.39
C VAL A 425 15.24 16.33 -3.92
N GLN A 426 15.20 16.47 -5.26
CA GLN A 426 14.70 17.68 -5.90
C GLN A 426 13.25 17.96 -5.52
N ARG A 427 12.38 16.94 -5.61
CA ARG A 427 10.95 17.07 -5.37
C ARG A 427 10.63 17.43 -3.92
N VAL A 428 11.21 16.73 -2.95
CA VAL A 428 11.00 17.04 -1.52
C VAL A 428 11.49 18.46 -1.20
N ASN A 429 12.68 18.80 -1.67
CA ASN A 429 13.28 20.12 -1.40
C ASN A 429 12.53 21.27 -2.07
N ALA A 430 12.03 21.08 -3.29
CA ALA A 430 11.29 22.11 -4.01
C ALA A 430 9.86 22.25 -3.50
N ASP A 431 9.12 21.14 -3.42
CA ASP A 431 7.68 21.19 -3.17
C ASP A 431 7.37 21.39 -1.67
N VAL A 432 7.92 20.54 -0.79
CA VAL A 432 7.58 20.58 0.63
C VAL A 432 8.29 21.75 1.31
N VAL A 433 9.63 21.78 1.25
CA VAL A 433 10.40 22.79 1.96
C VAL A 433 10.33 24.15 1.26
N GLY A 434 10.54 24.16 -0.06
CA GLY A 434 10.61 25.38 -0.86
C GLY A 434 9.27 26.07 -1.08
N LYS A 435 8.14 25.35 -1.03
CA LYS A 435 6.81 25.93 -1.23
C LYS A 435 5.98 25.90 0.05
N VAL A 436 5.65 24.74 0.61
CA VAL A 436 4.69 24.63 1.72
C VAL A 436 5.24 25.23 3.01
N VAL A 437 6.40 24.77 3.49
CA VAL A 437 7.03 25.28 4.73
C VAL A 437 7.38 26.75 4.59
N ASN A 438 7.79 27.18 3.39
CA ASN A 438 8.18 28.54 3.08
C ASN A 438 7.06 29.56 3.33
N ILE A 439 5.79 29.20 3.07
CA ILE A 439 4.63 30.08 3.33
C ILE A 439 4.58 30.50 4.80
N ALA A 440 4.58 29.52 5.71
CA ALA A 440 4.54 29.80 7.15
C ALA A 440 5.81 30.53 7.63
N SER A 441 6.99 30.11 7.16
CA SER A 441 8.28 30.69 7.52
C SER A 441 8.36 32.19 7.17
N ARG A 442 7.83 32.58 6.01
CA ARG A 442 7.84 33.97 5.52
C ARG A 442 6.85 34.87 6.25
N CYS A 443 5.81 34.33 6.87
CA CYS A 443 4.74 35.10 7.54
C CYS A 443 4.94 35.13 9.06
N ALA A 444 5.29 34.03 9.69
CA ALA A 444 5.35 33.87 11.14
C ALA A 444 6.31 34.84 11.82
N GLY A 445 7.45 35.15 11.17
CA GLY A 445 8.44 36.09 11.72
C GLY A 445 7.91 37.53 11.88
N PHE A 446 7.09 38.01 10.95
CA PHE A 446 6.45 39.33 11.01
C PHE A 446 5.35 39.38 12.06
N LEU A 447 4.51 38.35 12.13
CA LEU A 447 3.46 38.23 13.14
C LEU A 447 4.03 38.21 14.56
N ARG A 448 5.11 37.49 14.79
CA ARG A 448 5.78 37.44 16.10
C ARG A 448 6.35 38.80 16.50
N LYS A 449 7.04 39.49 15.58
CA LYS A 449 7.75 40.74 15.87
C LYS A 449 6.81 41.95 16.02
N GLY A 450 5.78 42.02 15.18
CA GLY A 450 4.91 43.21 15.07
C GLY A 450 3.56 43.06 15.74
N PHE A 451 3.07 41.82 15.97
CA PHE A 451 1.67 41.57 16.33
C PHE A 451 1.50 40.53 17.44
N ASN A 452 2.52 40.34 18.28
CA ASN A 452 2.53 39.38 19.40
C ASN A 452 2.06 37.97 19.02
N SER A 453 2.46 37.47 17.83
CA SER A 453 2.04 36.21 17.26
C SER A 453 0.52 36.05 17.05
N ARG A 454 -0.25 37.15 16.97
CA ARG A 454 -1.69 37.12 16.79
C ARG A 454 -2.07 37.45 15.34
N LEU A 455 -3.03 36.67 14.82
CA LEU A 455 -3.60 36.90 13.49
C LEU A 455 -4.57 38.08 13.48
N ALA A 456 -4.79 38.68 12.32
CA ALA A 456 -5.73 39.75 12.12
C ALA A 456 -7.17 39.31 12.46
N SER A 457 -8.00 40.28 12.87
CA SER A 457 -9.41 40.07 13.23
C SER A 457 -10.33 39.86 12.02
N SER A 458 -9.81 40.07 10.80
CA SER A 458 -10.54 39.83 9.54
C SER A 458 -9.62 39.23 8.48
N CYS A 459 -10.19 38.47 7.55
CA CYS A 459 -9.47 37.97 6.37
C CYS A 459 -9.49 39.07 5.29
N SER A 460 -8.31 39.46 4.81
CA SER A 460 -8.20 40.48 3.76
C SER A 460 -8.50 39.96 2.36
N GLU A 461 -8.33 38.65 2.14
CA GLU A 461 -8.51 37.98 0.84
C GLU A 461 -9.46 36.76 0.97
N PRO A 462 -10.75 36.99 1.31
CA PRO A 462 -11.68 35.91 1.55
C PRO A 462 -11.95 35.07 0.29
N GLU A 463 -11.92 35.68 -0.90
CA GLU A 463 -12.10 34.95 -2.17
C GLU A 463 -10.93 34.00 -2.49
N LEU A 464 -9.70 34.46 -2.18
CA LEU A 464 -8.53 33.61 -2.32
C LEU A 464 -8.60 32.42 -1.35
N LEU A 465 -8.90 32.65 -0.08
CA LEU A 465 -9.08 31.60 0.92
C LEU A 465 -10.18 30.61 0.51
N GLN A 466 -11.33 31.14 0.04
CA GLN A 466 -12.44 30.29 -0.44
C GLN A 466 -12.03 29.43 -1.62
N THR A 467 -11.14 29.89 -2.50
CA THR A 467 -10.61 29.05 -3.59
C THR A 467 -9.83 27.85 -3.06
N PHE A 468 -9.08 28.01 -1.97
CA PHE A 468 -8.35 26.90 -1.34
C PHE A 468 -9.31 25.93 -0.67
N ILE A 469 -10.31 26.43 0.04
CA ILE A 469 -11.34 25.60 0.69
C ILE A 469 -12.15 24.81 -0.35
N ALA A 470 -12.58 25.46 -1.43
CA ALA A 470 -13.38 24.84 -2.49
C ALA A 470 -12.65 23.73 -3.25
N ALA A 471 -11.31 23.73 -3.28
CA ALA A 471 -10.52 22.63 -3.85
C ALA A 471 -10.64 21.32 -3.03
N GLY A 472 -11.16 21.39 -1.80
CA GLY A 472 -11.24 20.26 -0.88
C GLY A 472 -12.04 19.07 -1.42
N ASP A 473 -13.15 19.29 -2.11
CA ASP A 473 -13.95 18.18 -2.64
C ASP A 473 -13.23 17.43 -3.76
N ASP A 474 -12.55 18.13 -4.66
CA ASP A 474 -11.76 17.50 -5.73
C ASP A 474 -10.56 16.74 -5.16
N ILE A 475 -9.84 17.32 -4.19
CA ILE A 475 -8.71 16.68 -3.52
C ILE A 475 -9.20 15.45 -2.74
N ALA A 476 -10.34 15.54 -2.04
CA ALA A 476 -10.94 14.41 -1.34
C ALA A 476 -11.31 13.27 -2.30
N ALA A 477 -11.91 13.58 -3.45
CA ALA A 477 -12.23 12.58 -4.46
C ALA A 477 -10.98 11.87 -5.00
N ARG A 478 -9.85 12.59 -5.12
CA ARG A 478 -8.58 11.99 -5.53
C ARG A 478 -7.99 11.07 -4.46
N TYR A 479 -8.05 11.44 -3.18
CA TYR A 479 -7.64 10.58 -2.08
C TYR A 479 -8.51 9.33 -2.01
N GLU A 480 -9.83 9.48 -2.09
CA GLU A 480 -10.78 8.35 -2.09
C GLU A 480 -10.47 7.36 -3.21
N SER A 481 -10.22 7.86 -4.42
CA SER A 481 -9.88 7.02 -5.58
C SER A 481 -8.41 6.60 -5.64
N ARG A 482 -7.59 6.91 -4.64
CA ARG A 482 -6.15 6.60 -4.55
C ARG A 482 -5.29 7.27 -5.64
N GLU A 483 -5.79 8.32 -6.25
CA GLU A 483 -5.08 9.16 -7.22
C GLU A 483 -4.16 10.16 -6.49
N PHE A 484 -3.28 9.65 -5.60
CA PHE A 484 -2.47 10.47 -4.70
C PHE A 484 -1.56 11.45 -5.43
N SER A 485 -0.96 11.05 -6.55
CA SER A 485 -0.10 11.93 -7.35
C SER A 485 -0.86 13.12 -7.93
N LYS A 486 -2.15 12.95 -8.23
CA LYS A 486 -3.00 14.05 -8.68
C LYS A 486 -3.39 14.95 -7.50
N ALA A 487 -3.72 14.37 -6.33
CA ALA A 487 -4.00 15.12 -5.12
C ALA A 487 -2.80 16.00 -4.74
N VAL A 488 -1.60 15.42 -4.66
CA VAL A 488 -0.36 16.15 -4.33
C VAL A 488 -0.10 17.27 -5.33
N ARG A 489 -0.25 17.01 -6.63
CA ARG A 489 -0.07 18.05 -7.67
C ARG A 489 -1.01 19.24 -7.48
N ASP A 490 -2.28 18.98 -7.18
CA ASP A 490 -3.26 20.05 -6.97
C ASP A 490 -2.97 20.84 -5.69
N ILE A 491 -2.56 20.16 -4.61
CA ILE A 491 -2.13 20.81 -3.35
C ILE A 491 -0.90 21.69 -3.59
N ILE A 492 0.09 21.22 -4.34
CA ILE A 492 1.29 22.01 -4.65
C ILE A 492 0.98 23.20 -5.57
N ALA A 493 0.01 23.06 -6.49
CA ALA A 493 -0.46 24.21 -7.28
C ALA A 493 -1.12 25.29 -6.41
N LEU A 494 -1.86 24.91 -5.35
CA LEU A 494 -2.36 25.86 -4.36
C LEU A 494 -1.21 26.50 -3.56
N ALA A 495 -0.18 25.74 -3.19
CA ALA A 495 1.00 26.28 -2.51
C ALA A 495 1.74 27.32 -3.38
N ASP A 496 1.82 27.08 -4.70
CA ASP A 496 2.37 28.07 -5.64
C ASP A 496 1.54 29.37 -5.63
N ARG A 497 0.21 29.28 -5.63
CA ARG A 497 -0.67 30.47 -5.53
C ARG A 497 -0.48 31.22 -4.21
N ALA A 498 -0.32 30.52 -3.08
CA ALA A 498 -0.04 31.17 -1.79
C ALA A 498 1.31 31.91 -1.82
N ASN A 499 2.35 31.32 -2.38
CA ASN A 499 3.65 31.98 -2.52
C ASN A 499 3.56 33.19 -3.47
N GLN A 500 2.84 33.08 -4.60
CA GLN A 500 2.60 34.21 -5.52
C GLN A 500 1.90 35.38 -4.81
N TYR A 501 0.89 35.09 -4.00
CA TYR A 501 0.20 36.11 -3.19
C TYR A 501 1.20 36.83 -2.27
N ILE A 502 2.02 36.10 -1.53
CA ILE A 502 3.03 36.70 -0.62
C ILE A 502 4.09 37.48 -1.41
N ASP A 503 4.51 36.98 -2.59
CA ASP A 503 5.49 37.67 -3.45
C ASP A 503 4.94 38.94 -4.10
N GLN A 504 3.66 39.00 -4.40
CA GLN A 504 3.01 40.19 -4.93
C GLN A 504 2.94 41.30 -3.87
N HIS A 505 2.58 40.95 -2.63
CA HIS A 505 2.42 41.93 -1.53
C HIS A 505 3.73 42.29 -0.82
N LYS A 506 4.76 41.43 -0.92
CA LYS A 506 6.12 41.64 -0.37
C LYS A 506 6.13 42.18 1.07
N PRO A 507 5.61 41.43 2.07
CA PRO A 507 5.53 41.90 3.45
C PRO A 507 6.89 42.35 4.02
N TRP A 508 8.00 41.79 3.52
CA TRP A 508 9.38 42.21 3.89
C TRP A 508 9.76 43.61 3.36
N VAL A 509 9.07 44.10 2.34
CA VAL A 509 9.25 45.48 1.85
C VAL A 509 8.33 46.42 2.63
N LEU A 510 7.05 46.04 2.77
CA LEU A 510 6.05 46.82 3.53
C LEU A 510 6.49 47.06 4.97
N ALA A 511 7.05 46.04 5.64
CA ALA A 511 7.50 46.13 7.04
C ALA A 511 8.66 47.11 7.28
N LYS A 512 9.25 47.72 6.23
CA LYS A 512 10.27 48.75 6.37
C LYS A 512 9.65 50.12 6.77
N ASP A 513 8.38 50.32 6.48
CA ASP A 513 7.64 51.51 6.84
C ASP A 513 6.54 51.15 7.85
N PRO A 514 6.59 51.71 9.09
CA PRO A 514 5.58 51.47 10.11
C PRO A 514 4.14 51.83 9.68
N ALA A 515 3.97 52.75 8.73
CA ALA A 515 2.66 53.11 8.21
C ALA A 515 1.93 51.94 7.50
N ASN A 516 2.66 50.92 7.05
CA ASN A 516 2.12 49.72 6.40
C ASN A 516 1.87 48.57 7.38
N ALA A 517 1.92 48.78 8.71
CA ALA A 517 1.81 47.71 9.70
C ALA A 517 0.52 46.87 9.52
N ASP A 518 -0.63 47.51 9.36
CA ASP A 518 -1.91 46.83 9.15
C ASP A 518 -1.91 45.96 7.88
N GLN A 519 -1.27 46.42 6.81
CA GLN A 519 -1.16 45.67 5.56
C GLN A 519 -0.24 44.47 5.74
N VAL A 520 0.88 44.60 6.45
CA VAL A 520 1.76 43.46 6.81
C VAL A 520 1.01 42.43 7.63
N HIS A 521 0.22 42.90 8.63
CA HIS A 521 -0.61 42.05 9.47
C HIS A 521 -1.62 41.24 8.65
N ALA A 522 -2.36 41.92 7.77
CA ALA A 522 -3.37 41.31 6.91
C ALA A 522 -2.77 40.27 5.95
N VAL A 523 -1.67 40.61 5.26
CA VAL A 523 -0.99 39.71 4.31
C VAL A 523 -0.45 38.46 5.00
N CYS A 524 0.23 38.62 6.14
CA CYS A 524 0.80 37.50 6.87
C CYS A 524 -0.29 36.62 7.49
N SER A 525 -1.39 37.20 8.00
CA SER A 525 -2.53 36.44 8.53
C SER A 525 -3.23 35.61 7.45
N THR A 526 -3.41 36.16 6.26
CA THR A 526 -3.92 35.45 5.10
C THR A 526 -2.96 34.29 4.72
N GLY A 527 -1.66 34.55 4.62
CA GLY A 527 -0.65 33.52 4.32
C GLY A 527 -0.70 32.34 5.29
N ILE A 528 -0.89 32.58 6.59
CA ILE A 528 -1.03 31.53 7.62
C ILE A 528 -2.33 30.73 7.43
N ASN A 529 -3.45 31.36 7.10
CA ASN A 529 -4.70 30.65 6.83
C ASN A 529 -4.61 29.80 5.57
N LEU A 530 -3.95 30.27 4.50
CA LEU A 530 -3.68 29.46 3.30
C LEU A 530 -2.78 28.25 3.64
N PHE A 531 -1.73 28.46 4.43
CA PHE A 531 -0.87 27.39 4.93
C PHE A 531 -1.66 26.35 5.74
N ARG A 532 -2.57 26.78 6.63
CA ARG A 532 -3.43 25.88 7.41
C ARG A 532 -4.24 24.95 6.49
N VAL A 533 -4.87 25.48 5.46
CA VAL A 533 -5.66 24.68 4.51
C VAL A 533 -4.77 23.66 3.79
N LEU A 534 -3.58 24.06 3.33
CA LEU A 534 -2.63 23.12 2.70
C LEU A 534 -2.21 22.00 3.65
N MET A 535 -2.01 22.31 4.94
CA MET A 535 -1.62 21.31 5.93
C MET A 535 -2.76 20.33 6.25
N ILE A 536 -4.03 20.74 6.22
CA ILE A 536 -5.17 19.82 6.30
C ILE A 536 -5.11 18.81 5.15
N TYR A 537 -4.85 19.26 3.94
CA TYR A 537 -4.75 18.37 2.77
C TYR A 537 -3.54 17.45 2.81
N LEU A 538 -2.41 17.90 3.36
CA LEU A 538 -1.18 17.11 3.45
C LEU A 538 -1.09 16.23 4.70
N LYS A 539 -1.94 16.40 5.71
CA LYS A 539 -1.90 15.62 6.96
C LYS A 539 -1.89 14.10 6.74
N PRO A 540 -2.66 13.51 5.80
CA PRO A 540 -2.58 12.08 5.53
C PRO A 540 -1.20 11.63 5.04
N VAL A 541 -0.49 12.48 4.29
CA VAL A 541 0.82 12.17 3.70
C VAL A 541 1.96 12.46 4.67
N LEU A 542 1.90 13.60 5.37
CA LEU A 542 2.94 14.17 6.24
C LEU A 542 2.41 14.36 7.67
N PRO A 543 2.12 13.26 8.40
CA PRO A 543 1.44 13.33 9.71
C PRO A 543 2.26 14.06 10.77
N ARG A 544 3.57 13.82 10.88
CA ARG A 544 4.45 14.47 11.86
C ARG A 544 4.64 15.96 11.56
N MET A 545 4.74 16.33 10.29
CA MET A 545 4.78 17.72 9.87
C MET A 545 3.46 18.41 10.21
N ALA A 546 2.32 17.72 10.07
CA ALA A 546 1.01 18.23 10.46
C ALA A 546 0.90 18.42 11.97
N ASP A 547 1.40 17.47 12.79
CA ASP A 547 1.41 17.61 14.26
C ASP A 547 2.22 18.83 14.72
N LYS A 548 3.36 19.09 14.07
CA LYS A 548 4.15 20.31 14.32
C LYS A 548 3.39 21.57 13.88
N ALA A 549 2.66 21.50 12.77
CA ALA A 549 1.84 22.60 12.29
C ALA A 549 0.62 22.84 13.21
N GLU A 550 -0.03 21.81 13.74
CA GLU A 550 -1.08 21.92 14.75
C GLU A 550 -0.56 22.61 16.02
N THR A 551 0.62 22.23 16.49
CA THR A 551 1.29 22.88 17.62
C THR A 551 1.56 24.37 17.33
N PHE A 552 2.08 24.71 16.15
CA PHE A 552 2.33 26.10 15.74
C PHE A 552 1.03 26.89 15.63
N LEU A 553 0.01 26.31 14.99
CA LEU A 553 -1.28 26.95 14.72
C LEU A 553 -2.24 26.92 15.91
N GLN A 554 -1.98 26.13 16.95
CA GLN A 554 -2.88 25.88 18.09
C GLN A 554 -4.30 25.49 17.66
N THR A 555 -4.42 24.65 16.64
CA THR A 555 -5.70 24.15 16.12
C THR A 555 -5.55 22.79 15.47
N SER A 556 -6.61 21.99 15.46
CA SER A 556 -6.66 20.73 14.73
C SER A 556 -6.67 20.98 13.22
N LEU A 557 -5.98 20.09 12.49
CA LEU A 557 -5.90 20.08 11.03
C LEU A 557 -6.70 18.91 10.45
N ASP A 558 -7.88 18.64 11.00
CA ASP A 558 -8.79 17.64 10.44
C ASP A 558 -9.61 18.23 9.28
N TRP A 559 -10.02 17.38 8.35
CA TRP A 559 -10.80 17.80 7.18
C TRP A 559 -12.12 18.47 7.55
N THR A 560 -12.69 18.08 8.69
CA THR A 560 -13.93 18.67 9.23
C THR A 560 -13.76 20.14 9.64
N ALA A 561 -12.52 20.60 9.86
CA ALA A 561 -12.19 21.98 10.21
C ALA A 561 -11.84 22.85 8.99
N LEU A 562 -12.00 22.32 7.76
CA LEU A 562 -11.53 22.98 6.53
C LEU A 562 -12.10 24.40 6.35
N GLU A 563 -13.38 24.59 6.63
CA GLU A 563 -14.09 25.88 6.46
C GLU A 563 -13.77 26.91 7.56
N GLN A 564 -13.13 26.49 8.64
CA GLN A 564 -12.75 27.39 9.74
C GLN A 564 -11.67 28.39 9.27
N THR A 565 -11.86 29.68 9.50
CA THR A 565 -10.83 30.70 9.32
C THR A 565 -10.30 31.11 10.69
N LEU A 566 -8.97 31.14 10.84
CA LEU A 566 -8.35 31.63 12.08
C LEU A 566 -8.30 33.17 12.07
N LEU A 567 -9.12 33.82 12.90
CA LEU A 567 -9.20 35.26 13.07
C LEU A 567 -8.92 35.60 14.54
N ASP A 568 -8.20 36.70 14.78
CA ASP A 568 -7.82 37.16 16.12
C ASP A 568 -7.22 36.01 16.98
N HIS A 569 -6.49 35.11 16.31
CA HIS A 569 -6.01 33.82 16.82
C HIS A 569 -4.53 33.91 17.17
N GLU A 570 -4.13 33.35 18.30
CA GLU A 570 -2.74 33.32 18.78
C GLU A 570 -1.99 32.13 18.19
N LEU A 571 -0.74 32.36 17.76
CA LEU A 571 0.15 31.34 17.23
C LEU A 571 1.29 31.08 18.21
N GLN A 572 1.77 29.85 18.26
CA GLN A 572 3.03 29.52 18.93
C GLN A 572 4.25 29.98 18.12
N ALA A 573 5.43 29.89 18.72
CA ALA A 573 6.68 30.19 18.03
C ALA A 573 6.87 29.20 16.87
N PHE A 574 7.10 29.74 15.66
CA PHE A 574 7.39 28.90 14.50
C PHE A 574 8.76 28.24 14.61
N THR A 575 8.81 26.94 14.46
CA THR A 575 10.02 26.13 14.29
C THR A 575 10.02 25.46 12.91
N PRO A 576 11.18 25.20 12.30
CA PRO A 576 11.23 24.51 11.01
C PRO A 576 10.46 23.17 11.07
N LEU A 577 9.44 23.03 10.22
CA LEU A 577 8.59 21.84 10.20
C LEU A 577 9.29 20.66 9.54
N LEU A 578 10.06 20.95 8.47
CA LEU A 578 10.86 19.98 7.72
C LEU A 578 12.09 20.71 7.16
N THR A 579 13.22 19.99 7.03
CA THR A 579 14.49 20.53 6.51
C THR A 579 14.77 20.02 5.09
N ARG A 580 15.75 20.61 4.41
CA ARG A 580 16.17 20.14 3.09
C ARG A 580 16.98 18.86 3.22
N ILE A 581 16.79 17.94 2.26
CA ILE A 581 17.63 16.75 2.10
C ILE A 581 18.95 17.18 1.48
N ASP A 582 20.07 16.73 2.09
CA ASP A 582 21.39 16.80 1.47
C ASP A 582 21.62 15.54 0.60
N ALA A 583 22.14 15.72 -0.61
CA ALA A 583 22.48 14.61 -1.50
C ALA A 583 23.45 13.59 -0.87
N LYS A 584 24.29 14.02 0.07
CA LYS A 584 25.21 13.14 0.81
C LYS A 584 24.47 12.12 1.68
N GLN A 585 23.30 12.47 2.23
CA GLN A 585 22.48 11.55 3.03
C GLN A 585 21.95 10.40 2.15
N VAL A 586 21.57 10.71 0.91
CA VAL A 586 21.10 9.70 -0.05
C VAL A 586 22.23 8.80 -0.51
N ALA A 587 23.43 9.36 -0.74
CA ALA A 587 24.61 8.57 -1.09
C ALA A 587 24.97 7.58 0.04
N ALA A 588 24.88 8.01 1.30
CA ALA A 588 25.17 7.18 2.46
C ALA A 588 24.25 5.95 2.56
N ILE A 589 22.96 6.06 2.16
CA ILE A 589 22.05 4.91 2.10
C ILE A 589 22.57 3.82 1.14
N LEU A 590 22.98 4.23 -0.06
CA LEU A 590 23.48 3.29 -1.07
C LEU A 590 24.82 2.65 -0.66
N ASP A 591 25.67 3.39 0.04
CA ASP A 591 26.95 2.88 0.53
C ASP A 591 26.75 1.89 1.70
N ALA A 592 25.75 2.11 2.55
CA ALA A 592 25.42 1.20 3.68
C ALA A 592 24.81 -0.14 3.22
N GLU A 593 24.22 -0.21 2.03
CA GLU A 593 23.62 -1.44 1.46
C GLU A 593 24.57 -2.21 0.53
N ARG A 594 25.80 -1.73 0.30
CA ARG A 594 26.87 -2.42 -0.43
C ARG A 594 27.70 -3.31 0.48
#